data_65a84b8c2a9b787edf9d0ba8c33c8bf2
#
_entry.id   65a84b8c2a9b787edf9d0ba8c33c8bf2
#
_cell.length_a   1.000
_cell.length_b   1.000
_cell.length_c   1.000
_cell.angle_alpha   90.00
_cell.angle_beta   90.00
_cell.angle_gamma   90.00
#
_symmetry.space_group_name_H-M   'P 1'
#
loop_
_entity.id
_entity.type
_entity.pdbx_description
1 polymer ?
#
loop_
_entity_poly.entity_id
_entity_poly.type
_entity_poly.pdbx_seq_one_letter_code
_entity_poly.pdbx_strand_id
1 'polypeptide(L)'
;MSKPARKFPTRLAILAAGAALVAAAFAAYLTPSRSGASLIGGPFALQTADGKTLTDKDMLGHPYLVYFGYTHCPDVCPTTLAQISDVLAKMPGAPVKALFITVDPERDNAKTMGDYVSSFDPRVIGLSGTPAEIAQAEKAFRVYARKAPAKEGDYAMDHSSVIYLMDRNGGFAEAFNLERSAAESAKELATYL
;
A
#
# COMPACT_ATOMS: atom_id res chain seq x y z
N MET A 1 -10.28 67.82 -26.69
CA MET A 1 -10.08 67.72 -25.21
C MET A 1 -9.59 66.30 -24.89
N SER A 2 -8.30 66.12 -24.78
CA SER A 2 -7.66 64.83 -24.47
C SER A 2 -7.52 64.69 -22.96
N LYS A 3 -8.06 63.56 -22.40
CA LYS A 3 -7.92 63.22 -20.98
C LYS A 3 -6.47 62.83 -20.65
N PRO A 4 -5.89 63.34 -19.54
CA PRO A 4 -4.57 62.94 -19.16
C PRO A 4 -4.54 61.48 -18.66
N ALA A 5 -3.61 60.67 -19.16
CA ALA A 5 -3.36 59.33 -18.69
C ALA A 5 -2.84 59.36 -17.26
N ARG A 6 -3.55 58.71 -16.33
CA ARG A 6 -3.14 58.52 -14.92
C ARG A 6 -1.89 57.63 -14.86
N LYS A 7 -0.73 58.22 -14.60
CA LYS A 7 0.50 57.48 -14.30
C LYS A 7 0.35 56.78 -12.94
N PHE A 8 0.16 55.48 -12.93
CA PHE A 8 0.24 54.68 -11.68
C PHE A 8 1.65 54.81 -11.11
N PRO A 9 1.81 55.06 -9.79
CA PRO A 9 3.12 55.19 -9.20
C PRO A 9 3.85 53.86 -9.25
N THR A 10 4.91 53.78 -10.05
CA THR A 10 5.75 52.57 -10.28
C THR A 10 6.25 51.95 -8.96
N ARG A 11 6.41 52.76 -7.92
CA ARG A 11 6.79 52.29 -6.58
C ARG A 11 5.73 51.40 -5.92
N LEU A 12 4.44 51.67 -6.13
CA LEU A 12 3.33 50.86 -5.56
C LEU A 12 3.21 49.50 -6.27
N ALA A 13 3.49 49.47 -7.58
CA ALA A 13 3.51 48.22 -8.35
C ALA A 13 4.66 47.31 -7.94
N ILE A 14 5.85 47.88 -7.66
CA ILE A 14 7.02 47.12 -7.16
C ILE A 14 6.77 46.53 -5.76
N LEU A 15 6.16 47.31 -4.86
CA LEU A 15 5.81 46.81 -3.51
C LEU A 15 4.74 45.72 -3.55
N ALA A 16 3.74 45.84 -4.42
CA ALA A 16 2.72 44.81 -4.61
C ALA A 16 3.29 43.50 -5.18
N ALA A 17 4.21 43.60 -6.15
CA ALA A 17 4.90 42.43 -6.71
C ALA A 17 5.79 41.73 -5.68
N GLY A 18 6.52 42.50 -4.86
CA GLY A 18 7.32 41.97 -3.74
C GLY A 18 6.48 41.25 -2.70
N ALA A 19 5.34 41.82 -2.30
CA ALA A 19 4.42 41.18 -1.35
C ALA A 19 3.82 39.89 -1.90
N ALA A 20 3.49 39.84 -3.19
CA ALA A 20 2.97 38.63 -3.86
C ALA A 20 4.00 37.51 -3.90
N LEU A 21 5.28 37.82 -4.17
CA LEU A 21 6.36 36.83 -4.15
C LEU A 21 6.62 36.28 -2.75
N VAL A 22 6.59 37.12 -1.72
CA VAL A 22 6.75 36.67 -0.33
C VAL A 22 5.57 35.80 0.11
N ALA A 23 4.33 36.18 -0.29
CA ALA A 23 3.14 35.36 0.01
C ALA A 23 3.17 34.00 -0.72
N ALA A 24 3.63 33.97 -1.96
CA ALA A 24 3.79 32.73 -2.74
C ALA A 24 4.88 31.82 -2.13
N ALA A 25 6.02 32.39 -1.72
CA ALA A 25 7.09 31.66 -1.05
C ALA A 25 6.63 31.14 0.33
N PHE A 26 5.86 31.91 1.09
CA PHE A 26 5.30 31.51 2.36
C PHE A 26 4.22 30.43 2.20
N ALA A 27 3.37 30.52 1.17
CA ALA A 27 2.40 29.47 0.84
C ALA A 27 3.12 28.18 0.42
N ALA A 28 4.20 28.24 -0.36
CA ALA A 28 5.03 27.10 -0.72
C ALA A 28 5.73 26.47 0.50
N TYR A 29 6.13 27.28 1.47
CA TYR A 29 6.72 26.80 2.74
C TYR A 29 5.70 26.13 3.66
N LEU A 30 4.43 26.58 3.64
CA LEU A 30 3.33 26.02 4.44
C LEU A 30 2.68 24.80 3.78
N THR A 31 2.92 24.56 2.47
CA THR A 31 2.48 23.30 1.85
C THR A 31 3.40 22.19 2.36
N PRO A 32 2.89 21.18 3.09
CA PRO A 32 3.71 20.08 3.50
C PRO A 32 4.30 19.43 2.24
N SER A 33 5.62 19.44 2.13
CA SER A 33 6.33 18.69 1.09
C SER A 33 5.94 17.22 1.22
N ARG A 34 5.13 16.72 0.30
CA ARG A 34 4.76 15.30 0.19
C ARG A 34 5.93 14.38 -0.20
N SER A 35 7.15 14.81 -0.01
CA SER A 35 8.37 14.09 -0.38
C SER A 35 9.11 13.52 0.82
N GLY A 36 8.40 12.90 1.75
CA GLY A 36 8.96 11.78 2.47
C GLY A 36 8.68 10.54 1.65
N ALA A 37 9.55 10.14 0.74
CA ALA A 37 9.47 8.80 0.16
C ALA A 37 9.40 7.82 1.34
N SER A 38 8.26 7.19 1.54
CA SER A 38 8.14 6.15 2.56
C SER A 38 9.24 5.14 2.31
N LEU A 39 10.00 4.80 3.35
CA LEU A 39 11.06 3.79 3.24
C LEU A 39 10.49 2.40 2.97
N ILE A 40 9.18 2.23 3.10
CA ILE A 40 8.42 1.01 2.91
C ILE A 40 7.26 1.31 1.95
N GLY A 41 7.01 0.40 1.01
CA GLY A 41 6.06 0.58 -0.08
C GLY A 41 6.73 1.18 -1.31
N GLY A 42 6.06 1.08 -2.44
CA GLY A 42 6.55 1.55 -3.73
C GLY A 42 5.82 0.88 -4.89
N PRO A 43 6.25 1.14 -6.13
CA PRO A 43 5.57 0.62 -7.30
C PRO A 43 5.67 -0.89 -7.39
N PHE A 44 4.54 -1.51 -7.66
CA PHE A 44 4.41 -2.92 -8.05
C PHE A 44 3.40 -3.05 -9.19
N ALA A 45 3.50 -4.14 -9.95
CA ALA A 45 2.54 -4.53 -10.96
C ALA A 45 2.46 -6.06 -10.94
N LEU A 46 1.38 -6.62 -10.39
CA LEU A 46 1.23 -8.05 -10.12
C LEU A 46 -0.09 -8.57 -10.70
N GLN A 47 -0.17 -9.85 -10.96
CA GLN A 47 -1.32 -10.49 -11.60
C GLN A 47 -2.31 -11.03 -10.56
N THR A 48 -3.59 -10.76 -10.79
CA THR A 48 -4.74 -11.36 -10.10
C THR A 48 -5.20 -12.64 -10.82
N ALA A 49 -6.00 -13.47 -10.14
CA ALA A 49 -6.50 -14.74 -10.67
C ALA A 49 -7.34 -14.58 -11.95
N ASP A 50 -7.99 -13.45 -12.18
CA ASP A 50 -8.76 -13.14 -13.39
C ASP A 50 -7.89 -12.62 -14.54
N GLY A 51 -6.57 -12.66 -14.39
CA GLY A 51 -5.60 -12.30 -15.42
C GLY A 51 -5.37 -10.79 -15.58
N LYS A 52 -5.93 -9.97 -14.69
CA LYS A 52 -5.66 -8.54 -14.69
C LYS A 52 -4.36 -8.23 -13.94
N THR A 53 -3.75 -7.12 -14.30
CA THR A 53 -2.64 -6.55 -13.54
C THR A 53 -3.19 -5.57 -12.51
N LEU A 54 -2.81 -5.74 -11.25
CA LEU A 54 -3.09 -4.81 -10.16
C LEU A 54 -1.78 -4.10 -9.79
N THR A 55 -1.85 -2.78 -9.68
CA THR A 55 -0.71 -1.92 -9.40
C THR A 55 -0.90 -1.16 -8.08
N ASP A 56 0.18 -0.59 -7.55
CA ASP A 56 0.14 0.34 -6.42
C ASP A 56 -0.83 1.50 -6.65
N LYS A 57 -0.97 1.97 -7.91
CA LYS A 57 -1.86 3.08 -8.28
C LYS A 57 -3.34 2.72 -8.16
N ASP A 58 -3.70 1.46 -8.39
CA ASP A 58 -5.08 0.96 -8.28
C ASP A 58 -5.54 0.88 -6.81
N MET A 59 -4.61 1.04 -5.88
CA MET A 59 -4.87 1.04 -4.45
C MET A 59 -5.06 2.44 -3.86
N LEU A 60 -4.79 3.49 -4.64
CA LEU A 60 -4.94 4.87 -4.16
C LEU A 60 -6.40 5.23 -3.87
N GLY A 61 -6.58 6.12 -2.89
CA GLY A 61 -7.90 6.60 -2.45
C GLY A 61 -8.46 5.88 -1.23
N HIS A 62 -7.98 4.68 -0.92
CA HIS A 62 -8.43 3.88 0.22
C HIS A 62 -7.23 3.25 0.95
N PRO A 63 -7.31 3.07 2.27
CA PRO A 63 -6.29 2.31 2.98
C PRO A 63 -6.37 0.83 2.59
N TYR A 64 -5.22 0.16 2.65
CA TYR A 64 -5.15 -1.27 2.33
C TYR A 64 -4.07 -1.98 3.15
N LEU A 65 -4.23 -3.27 3.33
CA LEU A 65 -3.26 -4.13 3.97
C LEU A 65 -2.43 -4.86 2.91
N VAL A 66 -1.16 -5.09 3.20
CA VAL A 66 -0.27 -5.93 2.37
C VAL A 66 0.38 -6.97 3.27
N TYR A 67 0.27 -8.22 2.87
CA TYR A 67 0.88 -9.35 3.54
C TYR A 67 1.61 -10.22 2.52
N PHE A 68 2.87 -10.52 2.78
CA PHE A 68 3.67 -11.41 1.95
C PHE A 68 3.68 -12.82 2.56
N GLY A 69 3.50 -13.83 1.72
CA GLY A 69 3.47 -15.22 2.13
C GLY A 69 3.43 -16.16 0.94
N TYR A 70 3.04 -17.41 1.13
CA TYR A 70 2.95 -18.42 0.07
C TYR A 70 1.92 -19.50 0.39
N THR A 71 1.39 -20.18 -0.63
CA THR A 71 0.26 -21.10 -0.45
C THR A 71 0.66 -22.39 0.27
N HIS A 72 1.92 -22.79 0.19
CA HIS A 72 2.45 -23.98 0.85
C HIS A 72 2.89 -23.73 2.31
N CYS A 73 2.58 -22.56 2.87
CA CYS A 73 2.82 -22.29 4.29
C CYS A 73 1.82 -23.07 5.16
N PRO A 74 2.30 -23.95 6.07
CA PRO A 74 1.40 -24.88 6.75
C PRO A 74 0.56 -24.25 7.87
N ASP A 75 0.97 -23.09 8.41
CA ASP A 75 0.39 -22.56 9.66
C ASP A 75 0.23 -21.04 9.67
N VAL A 76 1.32 -20.29 9.60
CA VAL A 76 1.29 -18.84 9.83
C VAL A 76 0.45 -18.09 8.80
N CYS A 77 0.58 -18.41 7.50
CA CYS A 77 -0.14 -17.68 6.44
C CYS A 77 -1.66 -17.88 6.53
N PRO A 78 -2.20 -19.12 6.62
CA PRO A 78 -3.66 -19.28 6.73
C PRO A 78 -4.22 -18.68 8.02
N THR A 79 -3.49 -18.76 9.13
CA THR A 79 -3.89 -18.15 10.41
C THR A 79 -3.96 -16.62 10.28
N THR A 80 -2.95 -15.99 9.70
CA THR A 80 -2.92 -14.55 9.48
C THR A 80 -4.05 -14.07 8.56
N LEU A 81 -4.30 -14.78 7.46
CA LEU A 81 -5.39 -14.44 6.54
C LEU A 81 -6.79 -14.62 7.16
N ALA A 82 -6.96 -15.61 8.03
CA ALA A 82 -8.19 -15.77 8.81
C ALA A 82 -8.39 -14.58 9.77
N GLN A 83 -7.35 -14.16 10.49
CA GLN A 83 -7.42 -12.98 11.37
C GLN A 83 -7.69 -11.69 10.59
N ILE A 84 -7.06 -11.48 9.42
CA ILE A 84 -7.38 -10.36 8.52
C ILE A 84 -8.86 -10.42 8.11
N SER A 85 -9.38 -11.59 7.76
CA SER A 85 -10.78 -11.78 7.40
C SER A 85 -11.72 -11.43 8.54
N ASP A 86 -11.39 -11.81 9.78
CA ASP A 86 -12.15 -11.46 10.97
C ASP A 86 -12.19 -9.94 11.21
N VAL A 87 -11.08 -9.24 10.99
CA VAL A 87 -11.01 -7.78 11.07
C VAL A 87 -11.89 -7.15 9.98
N LEU A 88 -11.76 -7.58 8.74
CA LEU A 88 -12.55 -7.07 7.63
C LEU A 88 -14.06 -7.33 7.86
N ALA A 89 -14.45 -8.48 8.38
CA ALA A 89 -15.84 -8.80 8.72
C ALA A 89 -16.45 -7.82 9.75
N LYS A 90 -15.64 -7.18 10.60
CA LYS A 90 -16.10 -6.12 11.53
C LYS A 90 -16.30 -4.76 10.83
N MET A 91 -15.94 -4.64 9.55
CA MET A 91 -16.01 -3.43 8.75
C MET A 91 -16.86 -3.65 7.48
N PRO A 92 -18.17 -3.99 7.61
CA PRO A 92 -19.00 -4.25 6.44
C PRO A 92 -19.14 -2.98 5.58
N GLY A 93 -18.93 -3.13 4.26
CA GLY A 93 -19.01 -2.01 3.30
C GLY A 93 -17.83 -1.05 3.31
N ALA A 94 -16.86 -1.20 4.21
CA ALA A 94 -15.65 -0.38 4.16
C ALA A 94 -14.82 -0.70 2.91
N PRO A 95 -14.30 0.32 2.20
CA PRO A 95 -13.53 0.14 0.97
C PRO A 95 -12.06 -0.21 1.27
N VAL A 96 -11.85 -1.20 2.13
CA VAL A 96 -10.53 -1.70 2.50
C VAL A 96 -10.27 -3.02 1.79
N LYS A 97 -9.11 -3.19 1.23
CA LYS A 97 -8.62 -4.44 0.62
C LYS A 97 -7.42 -4.96 1.39
N ALA A 98 -7.18 -6.27 1.31
CA ALA A 98 -5.96 -6.90 1.78
C ALA A 98 -5.28 -7.61 0.60
N LEU A 99 -4.04 -7.28 0.33
CA LEU A 99 -3.24 -7.88 -0.72
C LEU A 99 -2.40 -9.01 -0.10
N PHE A 100 -2.57 -10.22 -0.59
CA PHE A 100 -1.73 -11.35 -0.27
C PHE A 100 -0.79 -11.61 -1.45
N ILE A 101 0.48 -11.23 -1.30
CA ILE A 101 1.50 -11.29 -2.36
C ILE A 101 2.38 -12.51 -2.13
N THR A 102 2.52 -13.37 -3.14
CA THR A 102 3.40 -14.53 -3.00
C THR A 102 4.87 -14.14 -2.89
N VAL A 103 5.62 -14.89 -2.09
CA VAL A 103 7.09 -14.90 -2.07
C VAL A 103 7.66 -16.12 -2.79
N ASP A 104 6.79 -16.96 -3.38
CA ASP A 104 7.17 -18.20 -4.07
C ASP A 104 6.51 -18.30 -5.47
N PRO A 105 6.86 -17.42 -6.40
CA PRO A 105 6.24 -17.40 -7.72
C PRO A 105 6.48 -18.65 -8.56
N GLU A 106 7.37 -19.53 -8.13
CA GLU A 106 7.61 -20.81 -8.83
C GLU A 106 6.48 -21.83 -8.59
N ARG A 107 5.89 -21.85 -7.37
CA ARG A 107 4.75 -22.70 -7.00
C ARG A 107 3.42 -21.97 -7.06
N ASP A 108 3.42 -20.67 -6.85
CA ASP A 108 2.23 -19.83 -6.67
C ASP A 108 1.99 -18.94 -7.90
N ASN A 109 1.36 -19.49 -8.94
CA ASN A 109 0.86 -18.64 -10.03
C ASN A 109 -0.42 -17.87 -9.60
N ALA A 110 -0.85 -16.92 -10.43
CA ALA A 110 -2.00 -16.05 -10.11
C ALA A 110 -3.30 -16.84 -9.84
N LYS A 111 -3.53 -17.95 -10.57
CA LYS A 111 -4.69 -18.83 -10.35
C LYS A 111 -4.59 -19.54 -9.01
N THR A 112 -3.42 -20.10 -8.67
CA THR A 112 -3.17 -20.76 -7.38
C THR A 112 -3.41 -19.81 -6.23
N MET A 113 -2.92 -18.56 -6.33
CA MET A 113 -3.15 -17.52 -5.33
C MET A 113 -4.64 -17.18 -5.18
N GLY A 114 -5.38 -17.05 -6.28
CA GLY A 114 -6.81 -16.78 -6.24
C GLY A 114 -7.62 -17.92 -5.63
N ASP A 115 -7.32 -19.15 -6.01
CA ASP A 115 -7.96 -20.35 -5.44
C ASP A 115 -7.72 -20.41 -3.91
N TYR A 116 -6.50 -20.12 -3.47
CA TYR A 116 -6.13 -20.12 -2.07
C TYR A 116 -6.88 -19.04 -1.26
N VAL A 117 -6.91 -17.80 -1.73
CA VAL A 117 -7.59 -16.71 -1.01
C VAL A 117 -9.10 -16.80 -1.08
N SER A 118 -9.68 -17.62 -1.96
CA SER A 118 -11.13 -17.81 -2.06
C SER A 118 -11.80 -18.35 -0.78
N SER A 119 -10.99 -18.94 0.12
CA SER A 119 -11.43 -19.44 1.42
C SER A 119 -11.52 -18.34 2.51
N PHE A 120 -11.16 -17.11 2.20
CA PHE A 120 -11.10 -15.97 3.12
C PHE A 120 -12.10 -14.86 2.74
N ASP A 121 -12.04 -13.72 3.42
CA ASP A 121 -12.92 -12.57 3.10
C ASP A 121 -12.71 -12.15 1.61
N PRO A 122 -13.79 -11.87 0.85
CA PRO A 122 -13.67 -11.54 -0.59
C PRO A 122 -12.87 -10.27 -0.90
N ARG A 123 -12.52 -9.48 0.09
CA ARG A 123 -11.61 -8.32 -0.04
C ARG A 123 -10.14 -8.71 0.06
N VAL A 124 -9.82 -9.96 0.36
CA VAL A 124 -8.46 -10.50 0.26
C VAL A 124 -8.18 -10.86 -1.20
N ILE A 125 -7.13 -10.26 -1.77
CA ILE A 125 -6.75 -10.42 -3.17
C ILE A 125 -5.40 -11.13 -3.23
N GLY A 126 -5.38 -12.33 -3.82
CA GLY A 126 -4.15 -13.08 -4.06
C GLY A 126 -3.43 -12.53 -5.30
N LEU A 127 -2.13 -12.26 -5.16
CA LEU A 127 -1.29 -11.68 -6.20
C LEU A 127 -0.05 -12.52 -6.46
N SER A 128 0.26 -12.70 -7.73
CA SER A 128 1.48 -13.35 -8.20
C SER A 128 2.08 -12.57 -9.38
N GLY A 129 3.22 -13.03 -9.86
CA GLY A 129 3.92 -12.43 -11.00
C GLY A 129 5.13 -13.24 -11.39
N THR A 130 5.93 -12.71 -12.31
CA THR A 130 7.24 -13.27 -12.60
C THR A 130 8.17 -13.12 -11.38
N PRO A 131 9.22 -13.95 -11.26
CA PRO A 131 10.21 -13.79 -10.18
C PRO A 131 10.79 -12.38 -10.08
N ALA A 132 10.95 -11.68 -11.20
CA ALA A 132 11.46 -10.31 -11.21
C ALA A 132 10.44 -9.29 -10.64
N GLU A 133 9.15 -9.44 -10.97
CA GLU A 133 8.07 -8.59 -10.45
C GLU A 133 7.89 -8.81 -8.94
N ILE A 134 7.94 -10.06 -8.48
CA ILE A 134 7.89 -10.39 -7.05
C ILE A 134 9.10 -9.81 -6.32
N ALA A 135 10.32 -9.98 -6.82
CA ALA A 135 11.51 -9.39 -6.23
C ALA A 135 11.45 -7.86 -6.18
N GLN A 136 10.82 -7.21 -7.15
CA GLN A 136 10.59 -5.76 -7.13
C GLN A 136 9.63 -5.38 -6.00
N ALA A 137 8.52 -6.11 -5.82
CA ALA A 137 7.57 -5.88 -4.73
C ALA A 137 8.21 -6.13 -3.36
N GLU A 138 8.94 -7.24 -3.19
CA GLU A 138 9.69 -7.54 -1.95
C GLU A 138 10.67 -6.42 -1.60
N LYS A 139 11.43 -5.92 -2.59
CA LYS A 139 12.35 -4.80 -2.40
C LYS A 139 11.63 -3.52 -1.99
N ALA A 140 10.48 -3.21 -2.62
CA ALA A 140 9.68 -2.04 -2.31
C ALA A 140 9.16 -2.05 -0.87
N PHE A 141 8.72 -3.21 -0.39
CA PHE A 141 8.21 -3.40 0.97
C PHE A 141 9.29 -3.84 1.98
N ARG A 142 10.56 -3.94 1.56
CA ARG A 142 11.68 -4.42 2.37
C ARG A 142 11.45 -5.79 2.99
N VAL A 143 10.78 -6.65 2.25
CA VAL A 143 10.53 -8.04 2.62
C VAL A 143 11.79 -8.85 2.39
N TYR A 144 12.14 -9.63 3.39
CA TYR A 144 13.11 -10.71 3.25
C TYR A 144 12.37 -11.99 2.85
N ALA A 145 12.85 -12.67 1.82
CA ALA A 145 12.34 -13.97 1.42
C ALA A 145 13.49 -14.85 0.90
N ARG A 146 13.51 -16.11 1.31
CA ARG A 146 14.53 -17.08 0.91
C ARG A 146 13.99 -18.51 0.98
N LYS A 147 14.36 -19.35 0.01
CA LYS A 147 14.15 -20.79 0.10
C LYS A 147 14.98 -21.40 1.24
N ALA A 148 14.33 -22.19 2.05
CA ALA A 148 14.95 -22.95 3.13
C ALA A 148 14.67 -24.46 2.92
N PRO A 149 15.60 -25.35 3.27
CA PRO A 149 15.36 -26.79 3.21
C PRO A 149 14.14 -27.17 4.08
N ALA A 150 13.24 -27.96 3.51
CA ALA A 150 12.16 -28.60 4.25
C ALA A 150 12.40 -30.10 4.38
N LYS A 151 11.60 -30.76 5.20
CA LYS A 151 11.62 -32.23 5.31
C LYS A 151 11.14 -32.85 4.00
N GLU A 152 11.67 -34.03 3.64
CA GLU A 152 11.21 -34.82 2.49
C GLU A 152 11.56 -34.30 1.08
N GLY A 153 12.61 -33.47 0.93
CA GLY A 153 13.11 -33.08 -0.38
C GLY A 153 12.36 -31.90 -1.02
N ASP A 154 11.40 -31.32 -0.32
CA ASP A 154 10.72 -30.05 -0.70
C ASP A 154 11.45 -28.85 -0.06
N TYR A 155 10.95 -27.64 -0.24
CA TYR A 155 11.47 -26.43 0.39
C TYR A 155 10.35 -25.62 1.07
N ALA A 156 10.72 -24.90 2.12
CA ALA A 156 9.93 -23.86 2.73
C ALA A 156 10.44 -22.48 2.30
N MET A 157 9.65 -21.44 2.55
CA MET A 157 10.12 -20.06 2.41
C MET A 157 10.28 -19.43 3.78
N ASP A 158 11.52 -19.04 4.11
CA ASP A 158 11.77 -18.11 5.21
C ASP A 158 11.43 -16.72 4.71
N HIS A 159 10.49 -16.02 5.35
CA HIS A 159 10.10 -14.67 4.94
C HIS A 159 9.66 -13.80 6.11
N SER A 160 9.67 -12.49 5.88
CA SER A 160 9.10 -11.52 6.82
C SER A 160 7.59 -11.71 6.95
N SER A 161 7.08 -11.77 8.19
CA SER A 161 5.64 -11.98 8.48
C SER A 161 4.92 -10.68 8.87
N VAL A 162 5.42 -9.53 8.42
CA VAL A 162 4.82 -8.23 8.71
C VAL A 162 3.59 -8.00 7.84
N ILE A 163 2.52 -7.48 8.46
CA ILE A 163 1.37 -6.96 7.75
C ILE A 163 1.55 -5.45 7.67
N TYR A 164 1.60 -4.91 6.45
CA TYR A 164 1.78 -3.49 6.22
C TYR A 164 0.42 -2.81 6.07
N LEU A 165 0.13 -1.81 6.89
CA LEU A 165 -0.98 -0.90 6.65
C LEU A 165 -0.49 0.26 5.78
N MET A 166 -1.12 0.42 4.64
CA MET A 166 -0.87 1.51 3.70
C MET A 166 -2.02 2.51 3.76
N ASP A 167 -1.68 3.79 3.79
CA ASP A 167 -2.67 4.86 3.79
C ASP A 167 -3.31 5.07 2.40
N ARG A 168 -4.30 5.93 2.31
CA ARG A 168 -5.01 6.25 1.05
C ARG A 168 -4.14 6.89 -0.04
N ASN A 169 -2.94 7.35 0.30
CA ASN A 169 -1.98 7.93 -0.65
C ASN A 169 -0.91 6.89 -1.07
N GLY A 170 -1.01 5.65 -0.59
CA GLY A 170 -0.04 4.59 -0.85
C GLY A 170 1.22 4.69 0.01
N GLY A 171 1.21 5.52 1.06
CA GLY A 171 2.27 5.61 2.04
C GLY A 171 2.15 4.53 3.12
N PHE A 172 3.29 4.05 3.63
CA PHE A 172 3.30 3.16 4.78
C PHE A 172 2.84 3.93 6.03
N ALA A 173 1.80 3.44 6.67
CA ALA A 173 1.28 3.99 7.91
C ALA A 173 1.91 3.30 9.12
N GLU A 174 1.81 1.98 9.21
CA GLU A 174 2.35 1.18 10.31
C GLU A 174 2.43 -0.32 9.99
N ALA A 175 3.13 -1.06 10.83
CA ALA A 175 3.00 -2.52 10.90
C ALA A 175 1.68 -2.85 11.64
N PHE A 176 0.72 -3.41 10.92
CA PHE A 176 -0.61 -3.68 11.44
C PHE A 176 -0.61 -4.85 12.42
N ASN A 177 -1.12 -4.63 13.63
CA ASN A 177 -1.09 -5.60 14.70
C ASN A 177 -2.39 -6.41 14.77
N LEU A 178 -2.29 -7.74 14.64
CA LEU A 178 -3.38 -8.70 14.79
C LEU A 178 -3.40 -9.42 16.16
N GLU A 179 -2.51 -9.08 17.09
CA GLU A 179 -2.51 -9.65 18.45
C GLU A 179 -3.68 -9.13 19.30
N ARG A 180 -4.31 -8.03 18.86
CA ARG A 180 -5.53 -7.46 19.44
C ARG A 180 -6.76 -8.22 18.98
N SER A 181 -7.90 -7.98 19.60
CA SER A 181 -9.17 -8.48 19.08
C SER A 181 -9.48 -7.91 17.69
N ALA A 182 -10.20 -8.69 16.86
CA ALA A 182 -10.61 -8.23 15.53
C ALA A 182 -11.40 -6.90 15.57
N ALA A 183 -12.18 -6.67 16.63
CA ALA A 183 -12.93 -5.42 16.79
C ALA A 183 -12.01 -4.21 17.07
N GLU A 184 -10.98 -4.37 17.86
CA GLU A 184 -9.99 -3.31 18.14
C GLU A 184 -9.16 -3.00 16.90
N SER A 185 -8.67 -4.03 16.19
CA SER A 185 -7.92 -3.86 14.94
C SER A 185 -8.80 -3.21 13.85
N ALA A 186 -10.08 -3.56 13.76
CA ALA A 186 -11.02 -2.90 12.86
C ALA A 186 -11.25 -1.42 13.20
N LYS A 187 -11.33 -1.10 14.49
CA LYS A 187 -11.46 0.30 14.95
C LYS A 187 -10.22 1.14 14.61
N GLU A 188 -9.03 0.58 14.77
CA GLU A 188 -7.78 1.20 14.36
C GLU A 188 -7.74 1.43 12.84
N LEU A 189 -8.01 0.38 12.04
CA LEU A 189 -8.04 0.47 10.58
C LEU A 189 -9.06 1.51 10.09
N ALA A 190 -10.19 1.66 10.77
CA ALA A 190 -11.21 2.66 10.44
C ALA A 190 -10.72 4.12 10.59
N THR A 191 -9.66 4.38 11.36
CA THR A 191 -9.09 5.72 11.50
C THR A 191 -8.38 6.22 10.24
N TYR A 192 -8.09 5.30 9.30
CA TYR A 192 -7.41 5.59 8.02
C TYR A 192 -8.39 5.74 6.83
N LEU A 193 -9.71 5.53 7.03
CA LEU A 193 -10.76 5.63 6.00
C LEU A 193 -11.05 7.05 5.46
#